data_e749b02a091f7b1f6a3d4364e094052f
#
_entry.id   e749b02a091f7b1f6a3d4364e094052f
#
_cell.length_a   1.000
_cell.length_b   1.000
_cell.length_c   1.000
_cell.angle_alpha   90.00
_cell.angle_beta   90.00
_cell.angle_gamma   90.00
#
_symmetry.space_group_name_H-M   'P 1'
#
loop_
_entity.id
_entity.type
_entity.pdbx_description
1 polymer ?
#
loop_
_entity_poly.entity_id
_entity_poly.type
_entity_poly.pdbx_seq_one_letter_code
_entity_poly.pdbx_strand_id
1 'polypeptide(L)'
;GIRDASWSLGLGDLYKRQFVPQLGDGRAILLGEVKDKNGYLKDIHLKGSGKTPFSRSGDGRATLGPVLREYIISEYMNSINIPTTRSLAAITTGEKVVRERILPGAILVRIANSHVRVGTFQYFAARQMIKEIKILADYIIERHFKLSLSSKNIYEKFLMEIIKSQANLISKWMSAGFIHGVMNTDNTCLSGETIDYGPCAFMDIFDYNKVFSSIDYQGRYSYKNQPNIILWNLTRFAESILPLIDNNLNKSIKKAEEILNEFASIYELSLIHISEPTRP
;
A
#
# COMPACT_ATOMS: atom_id res chain seq x y z
N GLY A 1 1.90 13.73 -20.63
CA GLY A 1 3.28 13.65 -20.64
C GLY A 1 3.90 13.47 -19.28
N ILE A 2 4.46 12.30 -19.01
CA ILE A 2 5.21 11.98 -17.77
C ILE A 2 6.65 12.55 -17.84
N ARG A 3 7.06 13.10 -18.99
CA ARG A 3 8.47 13.50 -19.27
C ARG A 3 8.93 14.84 -18.69
N ASP A 4 8.07 15.68 -18.14
CA ASP A 4 8.44 17.04 -17.71
C ASP A 4 8.33 17.29 -16.20
N ALA A 5 8.38 16.25 -15.38
CA ALA A 5 8.49 16.42 -13.94
C ALA A 5 9.97 16.55 -13.54
N SER A 6 10.52 17.76 -13.64
CA SER A 6 11.78 18.10 -13.00
C SER A 6 11.58 18.04 -11.47
N TRP A 7 11.88 16.88 -10.91
CA TRP A 7 11.84 16.66 -9.47
C TRP A 7 13.09 17.30 -8.83
N SER A 8 13.00 18.58 -8.50
CA SER A 8 13.88 19.10 -7.46
C SER A 8 13.41 18.49 -6.14
N LEU A 9 14.14 17.52 -5.65
CA LEU A 9 13.96 16.91 -4.33
C LEU A 9 14.24 17.94 -3.24
N GLY A 10 13.25 18.77 -2.98
CA GLY A 10 13.20 19.61 -1.78
C GLY A 10 12.91 18.73 -0.57
N LEU A 11 13.93 18.11 -0.02
CA LEU A 11 13.87 17.15 1.10
C LEU A 11 13.30 17.73 2.41
N GLY A 12 13.06 19.04 2.52
CA GLY A 12 12.76 19.67 3.82
C GLY A 12 11.30 19.77 4.22
N ASP A 13 10.37 20.02 3.31
CA ASP A 13 9.00 20.43 3.67
C ASP A 13 7.93 19.33 3.52
N LEU A 14 8.19 18.29 2.73
CA LEU A 14 7.27 17.17 2.54
C LEU A 14 7.29 16.16 3.69
N TYR A 15 8.37 16.14 4.48
CA TYR A 15 8.54 15.21 5.62
C TYR A 15 7.52 15.45 6.75
N LYS A 16 7.02 16.68 6.90
CA LYS A 16 6.19 17.06 8.06
C LYS A 16 4.72 16.63 7.97
N ARG A 17 4.22 16.23 6.81
CA ARG A 17 2.77 16.00 6.60
C ARG A 17 2.34 14.54 6.45
N GLN A 18 3.25 13.58 6.33
CA GLN A 18 2.91 12.18 6.07
C GLN A 18 3.60 11.14 6.96
N PHE A 19 4.54 11.55 7.80
CA PHE A 19 5.21 10.64 8.71
C PHE A 19 4.34 10.37 9.94
N VAL A 20 3.91 9.13 10.11
CA VAL A 20 3.28 8.66 11.35
C VAL A 20 4.41 8.22 12.29
N PRO A 21 4.70 8.99 13.36
CA PRO A 21 5.86 8.71 14.22
C PRO A 21 5.72 7.39 15.00
N GLN A 22 4.54 6.79 15.02
CA GLN A 22 4.27 5.53 15.68
C GLN A 22 3.65 4.55 14.70
N LEU A 23 4.37 3.45 14.43
CA LEU A 23 3.91 2.36 13.59
C LEU A 23 2.82 1.56 14.30
N GLY A 24 1.83 1.13 13.53
CA GLY A 24 0.78 0.24 13.97
C GLY A 24 -0.61 0.80 13.66
N ASP A 25 -1.50 -0.13 13.36
CA ASP A 25 -2.89 0.21 13.07
C ASP A 25 -3.62 0.61 14.36
N GLY A 26 -4.11 1.85 14.39
CA GLY A 26 -4.83 2.36 15.55
C GLY A 26 -6.16 1.65 15.85
N ARG A 27 -6.62 0.81 14.93
CA ARG A 27 -7.89 0.04 15.06
C ARG A 27 -7.84 -1.34 14.43
N ALA A 28 -6.65 -1.86 14.16
CA ALA A 28 -6.52 -3.20 13.59
C ALA A 28 -5.42 -3.99 14.32
N ILE A 29 -5.66 -5.29 14.51
CA ILE A 29 -4.79 -6.19 15.26
C ILE A 29 -4.46 -7.39 14.37
N LEU A 30 -3.18 -7.68 14.19
CA LEU A 30 -2.73 -8.92 13.57
C LEU A 30 -2.93 -10.07 14.57
N LEU A 31 -3.75 -11.05 14.20
CA LEU A 31 -3.97 -12.24 15.01
C LEU A 31 -2.89 -13.30 14.82
N GLY A 32 -2.36 -13.38 13.60
CA GLY A 32 -1.37 -14.37 13.21
C GLY A 32 -1.46 -14.68 11.73
N GLU A 33 -0.87 -15.81 11.36
CA GLU A 33 -0.76 -16.28 9.99
C GLU A 33 -1.39 -17.65 9.82
N VAL A 34 -1.96 -17.91 8.66
CA VAL A 34 -2.46 -19.22 8.25
C VAL A 34 -1.91 -19.59 6.88
N LYS A 35 -1.79 -20.86 6.58
CA LYS A 35 -1.50 -21.33 5.23
C LYS A 35 -2.78 -21.51 4.45
N ASP A 36 -2.82 -20.98 3.25
CA ASP A 36 -3.90 -21.25 2.30
C ASP A 36 -3.77 -22.69 1.72
N LYS A 37 -4.74 -23.08 0.90
CA LYS A 37 -4.76 -24.41 0.25
C LYS A 37 -3.54 -24.73 -0.64
N ASN A 38 -2.81 -23.70 -1.04
CA ASN A 38 -1.60 -23.81 -1.86
C ASN A 38 -0.32 -23.73 -1.01
N GLY A 39 -0.44 -23.64 0.32
CA GLY A 39 0.67 -23.55 1.26
C GLY A 39 1.24 -22.15 1.46
N TYR A 40 0.66 -21.09 0.84
CA TYR A 40 1.10 -19.73 1.03
C TYR A 40 0.59 -19.15 2.35
N LEU A 41 1.48 -18.44 3.06
CA LEU A 41 1.12 -17.72 4.29
C LEU A 41 0.20 -16.55 3.98
N LYS A 42 -0.83 -16.39 4.81
CA LYS A 42 -1.78 -15.27 4.80
C LYS A 42 -1.90 -14.71 6.20
N ASP A 43 -1.82 -13.40 6.32
CA ASP A 43 -2.08 -12.70 7.58
C ASP A 43 -3.59 -12.65 7.86
N ILE A 44 -3.97 -12.86 9.12
CA ILE A 44 -5.33 -12.61 9.61
C ILE A 44 -5.31 -11.37 10.49
N HIS A 45 -6.13 -10.40 10.15
CA HIS A 45 -6.15 -9.08 10.75
C HIS A 45 -7.58 -8.71 11.17
N LEU A 46 -7.80 -8.32 12.43
CA LEU A 46 -9.09 -7.78 12.89
C LEU A 46 -9.06 -6.26 12.84
N LYS A 47 -9.95 -5.65 12.07
CA LYS A 47 -10.12 -4.19 11.97
C LYS A 47 -11.39 -3.75 12.67
N GLY A 48 -11.26 -2.87 13.64
CA GLY A 48 -12.39 -2.34 14.42
C GLY A 48 -12.69 -3.10 15.72
N SER A 49 -11.79 -4.01 16.15
CA SER A 49 -11.99 -4.89 17.31
C SER A 49 -11.75 -4.21 18.66
N GLY A 50 -11.40 -2.94 18.68
CA GLY A 50 -11.17 -2.18 19.89
C GLY A 50 -9.79 -1.52 19.94
N LYS A 51 -9.47 -0.96 21.10
CA LYS A 51 -8.27 -0.17 21.32
C LYS A 51 -7.00 -1.02 21.22
N THR A 52 -6.01 -0.50 20.50
CA THR A 52 -4.66 -1.06 20.39
C THR A 52 -3.67 -0.12 21.07
N PRO A 53 -2.43 -0.54 21.34
CA PRO A 53 -1.36 0.37 21.79
C PRO A 53 -1.13 1.56 20.86
N PHE A 54 -1.58 1.46 19.60
CA PHE A 54 -1.38 2.45 18.54
C PHE A 54 -2.61 3.31 18.24
N SER A 55 -3.70 3.14 19.01
CA SER A 55 -4.98 3.85 18.77
C SER A 55 -4.92 5.35 19.08
N ARG A 56 -3.82 5.85 19.66
CA ARG A 56 -3.68 7.25 20.12
C ARG A 56 -4.86 7.63 21.05
N SER A 57 -5.63 8.66 20.68
CA SER A 57 -6.87 9.06 21.37
C SER A 57 -8.12 8.32 20.85
N GLY A 58 -7.98 7.46 19.85
CA GLY A 58 -9.10 6.71 19.25
C GLY A 58 -9.56 5.52 20.10
N ASP A 59 -10.79 5.09 19.87
CA ASP A 59 -11.40 3.92 20.54
C ASP A 59 -11.03 2.58 19.87
N GLY A 60 -10.35 2.61 18.73
CA GLY A 60 -9.98 1.43 17.95
C GLY A 60 -11.15 0.68 17.33
N ARG A 61 -12.36 1.22 17.40
CA ARG A 61 -13.59 0.59 16.92
C ARG A 61 -13.93 1.03 15.50
N ALA A 62 -14.66 0.19 14.78
CA ALA A 62 -15.24 0.52 13.48
C ALA A 62 -16.76 0.47 13.55
N THR A 63 -17.41 1.31 12.73
CA THR A 63 -18.85 1.24 12.52
C THR A 63 -19.18 0.32 11.35
N LEU A 64 -20.39 -0.19 11.31
CA LEU A 64 -20.83 -1.17 10.30
C LEU A 64 -20.67 -0.68 8.85
N GLY A 65 -20.97 0.60 8.57
CA GLY A 65 -20.87 1.15 7.21
C GLY A 65 -19.47 1.00 6.58
N PRO A 66 -18.40 1.53 7.19
CA PRO A 66 -17.02 1.33 6.73
C PRO A 66 -16.59 -0.14 6.63
N VAL A 67 -17.05 -1.01 7.54
CA VAL A 67 -16.75 -2.45 7.49
C VAL A 67 -17.38 -3.10 6.27
N LEU A 68 -18.67 -2.83 6.02
CA LEU A 68 -19.36 -3.35 4.83
C LEU A 68 -18.78 -2.77 3.52
N ARG A 69 -18.41 -1.49 3.51
CA ARG A 69 -17.75 -0.87 2.34
C ARG A 69 -16.47 -1.63 1.99
N GLU A 70 -15.59 -1.82 2.96
CA GLU A 70 -14.33 -2.52 2.72
C GLU A 70 -14.57 -3.97 2.30
N TYR A 71 -15.52 -4.66 2.94
CA TYR A 71 -15.91 -6.01 2.55
C TYR A 71 -16.35 -6.08 1.09
N ILE A 72 -17.33 -5.27 0.71
CA ILE A 72 -17.91 -5.30 -0.64
C ILE A 72 -16.87 -4.93 -1.70
N ILE A 73 -16.11 -3.86 -1.47
CA ILE A 73 -15.17 -3.37 -2.47
C ILE A 73 -13.96 -4.32 -2.60
N SER A 74 -13.42 -4.86 -1.50
CA SER A 74 -12.31 -5.79 -1.58
C SER A 74 -12.68 -7.08 -2.32
N GLU A 75 -13.88 -7.62 -2.09
CA GLU A 75 -14.36 -8.80 -2.81
C GLU A 75 -14.67 -8.51 -4.28
N TYR A 76 -15.20 -7.33 -4.58
CA TYR A 76 -15.38 -6.90 -5.97
C TYR A 76 -14.04 -6.73 -6.70
N MET A 77 -13.06 -6.07 -6.10
CA MET A 77 -11.71 -5.94 -6.66
C MET A 77 -11.10 -7.30 -7.00
N ASN A 78 -11.24 -8.27 -6.08
CA ASN A 78 -10.78 -9.64 -6.34
C ASN A 78 -11.54 -10.29 -7.51
N SER A 79 -12.84 -10.06 -7.64
CA SER A 79 -13.66 -10.66 -8.73
C SER A 79 -13.26 -10.15 -10.11
N ILE A 80 -12.73 -8.93 -10.20
CA ILE A 80 -12.20 -8.33 -11.44
C ILE A 80 -10.68 -8.47 -11.57
N ASN A 81 -10.06 -9.40 -10.82
CA ASN A 81 -8.62 -9.72 -10.86
C ASN A 81 -7.69 -8.55 -10.53
N ILE A 82 -8.12 -7.61 -9.68
CA ILE A 82 -7.26 -6.59 -9.11
C ILE A 82 -6.70 -7.10 -7.77
N PRO A 83 -5.36 -7.15 -7.58
CA PRO A 83 -4.76 -7.58 -6.33
C PRO A 83 -5.28 -6.75 -5.14
N THR A 84 -5.76 -7.44 -4.12
CA THR A 84 -6.41 -6.81 -2.97
C THR A 84 -6.33 -7.68 -1.73
N THR A 85 -6.31 -7.07 -0.56
CA THR A 85 -6.64 -7.77 0.67
C THR A 85 -8.07 -8.31 0.58
N ARG A 86 -8.34 -9.46 1.20
CA ARG A 86 -9.64 -10.13 1.18
C ARG A 86 -10.37 -9.92 2.51
N SER A 87 -11.66 -10.05 2.46
CA SER A 87 -12.53 -9.95 3.64
C SER A 87 -13.15 -11.32 3.93
N LEU A 88 -12.70 -11.97 5.01
CA LEU A 88 -13.22 -13.27 5.42
C LEU A 88 -14.61 -13.14 6.04
N ALA A 89 -14.81 -12.13 6.88
CA ALA A 89 -16.08 -11.89 7.56
C ALA A 89 -16.25 -10.42 7.95
N ALA A 90 -17.50 -9.97 7.97
CA ALA A 90 -17.95 -8.74 8.60
C ALA A 90 -18.90 -9.11 9.74
N ILE A 91 -18.56 -8.76 10.97
CA ILE A 91 -19.26 -9.21 12.19
C ILE A 91 -19.76 -8.00 12.93
N THR A 92 -21.08 -7.92 13.21
CA THR A 92 -21.63 -6.92 14.13
C THR A 92 -21.28 -7.26 15.56
N THR A 93 -20.85 -6.26 16.36
CA THR A 93 -20.44 -6.49 17.75
C THR A 93 -21.58 -6.44 18.74
N GLY A 94 -22.77 -5.98 18.33
CA GLY A 94 -23.87 -5.66 19.23
C GLY A 94 -23.67 -4.35 20.01
N GLU A 95 -22.46 -3.77 19.97
CA GLU A 95 -22.13 -2.52 20.64
C GLU A 95 -22.46 -1.30 19.76
N LYS A 96 -22.64 -0.16 20.42
CA LYS A 96 -22.83 1.13 19.78
C LYS A 96 -21.51 1.89 19.78
N VAL A 97 -21.18 2.49 18.63
CA VAL A 97 -19.96 3.30 18.44
C VAL A 97 -20.36 4.75 18.22
N VAL A 98 -19.85 5.64 19.07
CA VAL A 98 -20.13 7.07 18.96
C VAL A 98 -19.20 7.70 17.92
N ARG A 99 -19.78 8.38 16.94
CA ARG A 99 -19.13 9.24 15.95
C ARG A 99 -19.93 10.56 15.91
N GLU A 100 -20.19 11.16 14.79
CA GLU A 100 -21.14 12.29 14.68
C GLU A 100 -22.55 11.89 15.19
N ARG A 101 -22.86 10.62 15.08
CA ARG A 101 -24.06 9.99 15.62
C ARG A 101 -23.73 8.61 16.19
N ILE A 102 -24.65 8.03 16.92
CA ILE A 102 -24.52 6.66 17.45
C ILE A 102 -24.80 5.67 16.31
N LEU A 103 -23.83 4.80 16.04
CA LEU A 103 -23.88 3.84 14.94
C LEU A 103 -23.59 2.42 15.46
N PRO A 104 -24.10 1.36 14.80
CA PRO A 104 -23.77 -0.01 15.15
C PRO A 104 -22.28 -0.28 14.92
N GLY A 105 -21.63 -0.93 15.88
CA GLY A 105 -20.26 -1.38 15.82
C GLY A 105 -20.10 -2.67 15.01
N ALA A 106 -18.95 -2.81 14.33
CA ALA A 106 -18.64 -4.02 13.59
C ALA A 106 -17.12 -4.24 13.51
N ILE A 107 -16.73 -5.48 13.22
CA ILE A 107 -15.35 -5.91 13.01
C ILE A 107 -15.23 -6.50 11.62
N LEU A 108 -14.18 -6.12 10.88
CA LEU A 108 -13.78 -6.77 9.66
C LEU A 108 -12.66 -7.76 9.95
N VAL A 109 -12.83 -9.01 9.51
CA VAL A 109 -11.75 -10.00 9.47
C VAL A 109 -11.09 -9.92 8.10
N ARG A 110 -9.93 -9.27 8.05
CA ARG A 110 -9.16 -9.05 6.83
C ARG A 110 -8.11 -10.14 6.65
N ILE A 111 -7.94 -10.63 5.43
CA ILE A 111 -6.91 -11.57 5.02
C ILE A 111 -6.02 -10.89 3.99
N ALA A 112 -4.71 -11.01 4.12
CA ALA A 112 -3.74 -10.45 3.17
C ALA A 112 -2.56 -11.39 2.96
N ASN A 113 -1.87 -11.24 1.84
CA ASN A 113 -0.56 -11.88 1.67
C ASN A 113 0.44 -11.35 2.70
N SER A 114 0.36 -10.06 3.01
CA SER A 114 1.10 -9.41 4.08
C SER A 114 0.51 -8.04 4.38
N HIS A 115 0.59 -7.60 5.65
CA HIS A 115 0.25 -6.23 6.05
C HIS A 115 1.48 -5.31 6.18
N VAL A 116 2.66 -5.76 5.72
CA VAL A 116 3.86 -4.91 5.70
C VAL A 116 3.73 -3.86 4.59
N ARG A 117 3.89 -2.60 4.96
CA ARG A 117 3.68 -1.43 4.10
C ARG A 117 4.96 -0.61 3.99
N VAL A 118 5.01 0.31 3.05
CA VAL A 118 6.11 1.26 2.91
C VAL A 118 6.36 1.99 4.24
N GLY A 119 5.29 2.43 4.92
CA GLY A 119 5.38 3.08 6.24
C GLY A 119 6.08 2.24 7.30
N THR A 120 6.02 0.90 7.21
CA THR A 120 6.75 0.00 8.12
C THR A 120 8.26 0.18 7.99
N PHE A 121 8.76 0.27 6.76
CA PHE A 121 10.18 0.52 6.50
C PHE A 121 10.60 1.93 6.91
N GLN A 122 9.77 2.94 6.64
CA GLN A 122 10.04 4.31 7.06
C GLN A 122 10.16 4.44 8.58
N TYR A 123 9.35 3.69 9.34
CA TYR A 123 9.42 3.69 10.80
C TYR A 123 10.81 3.30 11.32
N PHE A 124 11.38 2.21 10.79
CA PHE A 124 12.70 1.76 11.16
C PHE A 124 13.81 2.66 10.61
N ALA A 125 13.67 3.14 9.37
CA ALA A 125 14.64 4.03 8.74
C ALA A 125 14.79 5.36 9.50
N ALA A 126 13.67 5.97 9.91
CA ALA A 126 13.68 7.20 10.70
C ALA A 126 14.35 7.05 12.07
N ARG A 127 14.51 5.82 12.55
CA ARG A 127 15.19 5.48 13.81
C ARG A 127 16.58 4.89 13.59
N GLN A 128 17.05 4.87 12.34
CA GLN A 128 18.35 4.30 11.93
C GLN A 128 18.54 2.83 12.35
N MET A 129 17.45 2.09 12.42
CA MET A 129 17.41 0.67 12.81
C MET A 129 17.72 -0.23 11.61
N ILE A 130 18.96 -0.17 11.11
CA ILE A 130 19.39 -0.85 9.85
C ILE A 130 19.26 -2.37 9.95
N LYS A 131 19.53 -2.94 11.13
CA LYS A 131 19.40 -4.40 11.33
C LYS A 131 17.97 -4.88 11.18
N GLU A 132 17.02 -4.12 11.72
CA GLU A 132 15.59 -4.40 11.64
C GLU A 132 15.07 -4.23 10.22
N ILE A 133 15.55 -3.20 9.49
CA ILE A 133 15.25 -3.02 8.06
C ILE A 133 15.72 -4.24 7.27
N LYS A 134 16.94 -4.74 7.55
CA LYS A 134 17.46 -5.93 6.87
C LYS A 134 16.62 -7.16 7.15
N ILE A 135 16.31 -7.44 8.41
CA ILE A 135 15.47 -8.59 8.82
C ILE A 135 14.11 -8.51 8.12
N LEU A 136 13.49 -7.32 8.10
CA LEU A 136 12.21 -7.13 7.46
C LEU A 136 12.29 -7.29 5.94
N ALA A 137 13.35 -6.79 5.30
CA ALA A 137 13.56 -6.95 3.86
C ALA A 137 13.74 -8.42 3.49
N ASP A 138 14.60 -9.15 4.23
CA ASP A 138 14.85 -10.58 4.02
C ASP A 138 13.55 -11.39 4.18
N TYR A 139 12.76 -11.10 5.23
CA TYR A 139 11.46 -11.74 5.45
C TYR A 139 10.49 -11.51 4.28
N ILE A 140 10.39 -10.28 3.75
CA ILE A 140 9.50 -9.97 2.62
C ILE A 140 9.99 -10.64 1.33
N ILE A 141 11.31 -10.68 1.10
CA ILE A 141 11.91 -11.36 -0.04
C ILE A 141 11.55 -12.86 -0.02
N GLU A 142 11.77 -13.53 1.10
CA GLU A 142 11.45 -14.95 1.23
C GLU A 142 9.96 -15.25 1.10
N ARG A 143 9.12 -14.36 1.62
CA ARG A 143 7.67 -14.56 1.66
C ARG A 143 6.99 -14.33 0.31
N HIS A 144 7.40 -13.32 -0.45
CA HIS A 144 6.65 -12.85 -1.64
C HIS A 144 7.39 -13.02 -2.96
N PHE A 145 8.72 -13.10 -2.92
CA PHE A 145 9.52 -13.08 -4.14
C PHE A 145 10.38 -14.34 -4.25
N LYS A 146 10.48 -14.91 -5.47
CA LYS A 146 11.34 -16.05 -5.75
C LYS A 146 12.79 -15.61 -5.96
N LEU A 147 13.33 -14.85 -4.99
CA LEU A 147 14.69 -14.35 -5.01
C LEU A 147 15.53 -15.11 -3.99
N SER A 148 16.77 -15.45 -4.36
CA SER A 148 17.71 -16.05 -3.41
C SER A 148 18.41 -14.96 -2.62
N LEU A 149 18.38 -15.04 -1.28
CA LEU A 149 19.09 -14.11 -0.39
C LEU A 149 20.61 -14.11 -0.59
N SER A 150 21.17 -15.19 -1.14
CA SER A 150 22.60 -15.27 -1.50
C SER A 150 22.93 -14.57 -2.82
N SER A 151 21.94 -14.07 -3.56
CA SER A 151 22.17 -13.38 -4.83
C SER A 151 22.93 -12.09 -4.63
N LYS A 152 23.89 -11.81 -5.51
CA LYS A 152 24.49 -10.49 -5.62
C LYS A 152 23.41 -9.46 -5.94
N ASN A 153 23.47 -8.28 -5.31
CA ASN A 153 22.53 -7.17 -5.51
C ASN A 153 21.07 -7.53 -5.16
N ILE A 154 20.87 -8.33 -4.12
CA ILE A 154 19.54 -8.82 -3.72
C ILE A 154 18.55 -7.67 -3.43
N TYR A 155 18.99 -6.59 -2.77
CA TYR A 155 18.11 -5.48 -2.40
C TYR A 155 17.79 -4.56 -3.58
N GLU A 156 18.66 -4.49 -4.60
CA GLU A 156 18.35 -3.84 -5.89
C GLU A 156 17.26 -4.63 -6.62
N LYS A 157 17.39 -5.97 -6.68
CA LYS A 157 16.35 -6.85 -7.25
C LYS A 157 15.05 -6.75 -6.48
N PHE A 158 15.12 -6.70 -5.15
CA PHE A 158 13.94 -6.53 -4.29
C PHE A 158 13.21 -5.22 -4.59
N LEU A 159 13.93 -4.09 -4.69
CA LEU A 159 13.34 -2.82 -5.08
C LEU A 159 12.64 -2.93 -6.45
N MET A 160 13.29 -3.55 -7.44
CA MET A 160 12.72 -3.76 -8.77
C MET A 160 11.42 -4.59 -8.72
N GLU A 161 11.38 -5.67 -7.95
CA GLU A 161 10.17 -6.51 -7.83
C GLU A 161 9.00 -5.75 -7.15
N ILE A 162 9.29 -4.91 -6.15
CA ILE A 162 8.28 -4.03 -5.56
C ILE A 162 7.76 -3.02 -6.60
N ILE A 163 8.64 -2.41 -7.40
CA ILE A 163 8.26 -1.48 -8.48
C ILE A 163 7.34 -2.17 -9.48
N LYS A 164 7.69 -3.36 -9.96
CA LYS A 164 6.87 -4.13 -10.90
C LYS A 164 5.49 -4.44 -10.33
N SER A 165 5.45 -4.88 -9.07
CA SER A 165 4.22 -5.20 -8.36
C SER A 165 3.29 -3.99 -8.25
N GLN A 166 3.82 -2.83 -7.86
CA GLN A 166 3.05 -1.60 -7.71
C GLN A 166 2.63 -1.01 -9.06
N ALA A 167 3.49 -1.05 -10.07
CA ALA A 167 3.15 -0.61 -11.43
C ALA A 167 1.98 -1.42 -12.00
N ASN A 168 2.02 -2.76 -11.85
CA ASN A 168 0.91 -3.64 -12.25
C ASN A 168 -0.37 -3.36 -11.45
N LEU A 169 -0.28 -3.09 -10.15
CA LEU A 169 -1.46 -2.76 -9.34
C LEU A 169 -2.11 -1.46 -9.82
N ILE A 170 -1.31 -0.40 -9.99
CA ILE A 170 -1.82 0.91 -10.41
C ILE A 170 -2.38 0.88 -11.83
N SER A 171 -1.76 0.16 -12.75
CA SER A 171 -2.29 0.02 -14.11
C SER A 171 -3.68 -0.61 -14.11
N LYS A 172 -3.94 -1.60 -13.26
CA LYS A 172 -5.27 -2.21 -13.07
C LYS A 172 -6.27 -1.24 -12.45
N TRP A 173 -5.87 -0.42 -11.46
CA TRP A 173 -6.75 0.61 -10.90
C TRP A 173 -7.16 1.63 -11.97
N MET A 174 -6.19 2.10 -12.76
CA MET A 174 -6.45 3.06 -13.84
C MET A 174 -7.38 2.47 -14.89
N SER A 175 -7.17 1.23 -15.29
CA SER A 175 -8.03 0.55 -16.29
C SER A 175 -9.46 0.33 -15.79
N ALA A 176 -9.66 0.15 -14.48
CA ALA A 176 -10.96 -0.05 -13.87
C ALA A 176 -11.67 1.28 -13.48
N GLY A 177 -11.04 2.43 -13.67
CA GLY A 177 -11.57 3.72 -13.20
C GLY A 177 -11.64 3.83 -11.67
N PHE A 178 -10.81 3.06 -10.97
CA PHE A 178 -10.76 3.05 -9.50
C PHE A 178 -9.89 4.18 -8.95
N ILE A 179 -10.41 4.88 -7.94
CA ILE A 179 -9.69 5.91 -7.18
C ILE A 179 -9.63 5.49 -5.72
N HIS A 180 -8.41 5.29 -5.20
CA HIS A 180 -8.21 4.89 -3.81
C HIS A 180 -8.53 6.02 -2.81
N GLY A 181 -8.13 7.23 -3.13
CA GLY A 181 -8.45 8.44 -2.37
C GLY A 181 -7.55 8.71 -1.15
N VAL A 182 -6.75 7.76 -0.67
CA VAL A 182 -5.75 7.95 0.41
C VAL A 182 -4.54 7.05 0.16
N MET A 183 -3.67 7.46 -0.74
CA MET A 183 -2.48 6.70 -1.15
C MET A 183 -1.23 7.19 -0.40
N ASN A 184 -1.25 7.15 0.92
CA ASN A 184 -0.05 7.39 1.71
C ASN A 184 0.80 6.11 1.83
N THR A 185 1.99 6.23 2.42
CA THR A 185 2.91 5.10 2.63
C THR A 185 2.35 4.01 3.54
N ASP A 186 1.38 4.35 4.42
CA ASP A 186 0.68 3.38 5.27
C ASP A 186 -0.39 2.58 4.53
N ASN A 187 -0.77 3.01 3.32
CA ASN A 187 -1.74 2.35 2.46
C ASN A 187 -1.09 1.77 1.17
N THR A 188 0.23 1.53 1.20
CA THR A 188 0.99 0.90 0.12
C THR A 188 1.62 -0.38 0.63
N CYS A 189 0.94 -1.52 0.38
CA CYS A 189 1.42 -2.84 0.77
C CYS A 189 2.55 -3.30 -0.15
N LEU A 190 3.63 -3.84 0.43
CA LEU A 190 4.74 -4.41 -0.34
C LEU A 190 4.37 -5.71 -1.05
N SER A 191 3.28 -6.37 -0.62
CA SER A 191 2.70 -7.52 -1.32
C SER A 191 2.04 -7.17 -2.66
N GLY A 192 1.91 -5.87 -3.00
CA GLY A 192 1.23 -5.42 -4.22
C GLY A 192 -0.29 -5.55 -4.15
N GLU A 193 -0.87 -5.57 -2.97
CA GLU A 193 -2.31 -5.65 -2.74
C GLU A 193 -2.90 -4.28 -2.37
N THR A 194 -4.09 -3.98 -2.88
CA THR A 194 -4.89 -2.84 -2.43
C THR A 194 -5.34 -3.05 -0.98
N ILE A 195 -5.19 -2.05 -0.15
CA ILE A 195 -5.58 -2.09 1.27
C ILE A 195 -6.28 -0.81 1.68
N ASP A 196 -7.16 -0.92 2.68
CA ASP A 196 -7.75 0.22 3.41
C ASP A 196 -8.71 1.07 2.57
N TYR A 197 -9.86 0.51 2.26
CA TYR A 197 -10.92 1.08 1.44
C TYR A 197 -11.74 2.15 2.18
N GLY A 198 -11.13 3.32 2.40
CA GLY A 198 -11.77 4.48 3.04
C GLY A 198 -12.63 5.28 2.05
N PRO A 199 -12.13 6.41 1.51
CA PRO A 199 -12.89 7.25 0.59
C PRO A 199 -12.86 6.77 -0.88
N CYS A 200 -12.46 5.53 -1.13
CA CYS A 200 -12.33 4.98 -2.48
C CYS A 200 -13.67 4.87 -3.21
N ALA A 201 -13.65 4.96 -4.52
CA ALA A 201 -14.78 4.67 -5.39
C ALA A 201 -14.32 4.37 -6.83
N PHE A 202 -15.25 3.83 -7.63
CA PHE A 202 -15.11 3.74 -9.09
C PHE A 202 -15.80 4.96 -9.73
N MET A 203 -15.26 5.42 -10.86
CA MET A 203 -15.87 6.51 -11.63
C MET A 203 -17.03 5.99 -12.48
N ASP A 204 -18.16 6.69 -12.45
CA ASP A 204 -19.27 6.45 -13.39
C ASP A 204 -18.99 7.12 -14.73
N ILE A 205 -18.42 8.33 -14.69
CA ILE A 205 -18.07 9.13 -15.86
C ILE A 205 -16.57 9.43 -15.76
N PHE A 206 -15.86 9.26 -16.86
CA PHE A 206 -14.43 9.52 -16.92
C PHE A 206 -14.11 10.99 -16.64
N ASP A 207 -13.27 11.22 -15.64
CA ASP A 207 -12.76 12.54 -15.27
C ASP A 207 -11.31 12.42 -14.73
N TYR A 208 -10.37 12.97 -15.45
CA TYR A 208 -8.95 12.98 -15.05
C TYR A 208 -8.70 13.59 -13.66
N ASN A 209 -9.48 14.59 -13.30
CA ASN A 209 -9.30 15.34 -12.05
C ASN A 209 -10.19 14.81 -10.91
N LYS A 210 -10.92 13.72 -11.14
CA LYS A 210 -11.86 13.17 -10.15
C LYS A 210 -11.17 12.85 -8.83
N VAL A 211 -11.77 13.33 -7.75
CA VAL A 211 -11.36 13.11 -6.35
C VAL A 211 -12.58 12.64 -5.56
N PHE A 212 -12.41 11.62 -4.73
CA PHE A 212 -13.47 11.12 -3.84
C PHE A 212 -13.20 11.39 -2.36
N SER A 213 -11.96 11.73 -2.00
CA SER A 213 -11.61 12.06 -0.62
C SER A 213 -12.05 13.49 -0.29
N SER A 214 -12.96 13.66 0.66
CA SER A 214 -13.46 14.96 1.11
C SER A 214 -12.40 15.85 1.76
N ILE A 215 -11.29 15.27 2.20
CA ILE A 215 -10.16 16.00 2.83
C ILE A 215 -9.03 16.34 1.83
N ASP A 216 -9.13 15.86 0.60
CA ASP A 216 -8.12 16.09 -0.45
C ASP A 216 -8.50 17.30 -1.31
N TYR A 217 -8.44 18.49 -0.71
CA TYR A 217 -8.79 19.74 -1.40
C TYR A 217 -7.85 20.13 -2.54
N GLN A 218 -6.64 19.54 -2.58
CA GLN A 218 -5.63 19.84 -3.59
C GLN A 218 -5.60 18.82 -4.73
N GLY A 219 -6.43 17.78 -4.68
CA GLY A 219 -6.44 16.72 -5.67
C GLY A 219 -5.17 15.87 -5.70
N ARG A 220 -4.47 15.77 -4.57
CA ARG A 220 -3.27 14.93 -4.45
C ARG A 220 -3.53 13.49 -4.89
N TYR A 221 -4.68 12.94 -4.51
CA TYR A 221 -5.11 11.59 -4.81
C TYR A 221 -6.15 11.53 -5.92
N SER A 222 -6.16 12.52 -6.83
CA SER A 222 -7.01 12.49 -8.02
C SER A 222 -6.64 11.31 -8.93
N TYR A 223 -7.59 10.89 -9.79
CA TYR A 223 -7.38 9.77 -10.70
C TYR A 223 -6.05 9.86 -11.45
N LYS A 224 -5.78 10.98 -12.15
CA LYS A 224 -4.56 11.18 -12.92
C LYS A 224 -3.27 11.14 -12.11
N ASN A 225 -3.34 11.44 -10.81
CA ASN A 225 -2.17 11.53 -9.96
C ASN A 225 -1.77 10.20 -9.33
N GLN A 226 -2.59 9.17 -9.41
CA GLN A 226 -2.31 7.88 -8.76
C GLN A 226 -0.95 7.28 -9.15
N PRO A 227 -0.53 7.26 -10.44
CA PRO A 227 0.80 6.78 -10.81
C PRO A 227 1.95 7.59 -10.18
N ASN A 228 1.80 8.92 -10.11
CA ASN A 228 2.81 9.79 -9.51
C ASN A 228 2.93 9.58 -7.99
N ILE A 229 1.80 9.38 -7.33
CA ILE A 229 1.79 9.13 -5.88
C ILE A 229 2.38 7.78 -5.53
N ILE A 230 2.14 6.75 -6.32
CA ILE A 230 2.78 5.46 -6.05
C ILE A 230 4.30 5.54 -6.31
N LEU A 231 4.75 6.24 -7.35
CA LEU A 231 6.17 6.48 -7.57
C LEU A 231 6.80 7.24 -6.39
N TRP A 232 6.10 8.22 -5.84
CA TRP A 232 6.53 8.91 -4.62
C TRP A 232 6.65 7.94 -3.43
N ASN A 233 5.67 7.05 -3.22
CA ASN A 233 5.73 6.03 -2.16
C ASN A 233 6.90 5.05 -2.37
N LEU A 234 7.15 4.66 -3.62
CA LEU A 234 8.30 3.82 -3.99
C LEU A 234 9.64 4.52 -3.72
N THR A 235 9.71 5.83 -3.96
CA THR A 235 10.89 6.62 -3.59
C THR A 235 11.10 6.62 -2.07
N ARG A 236 10.04 6.80 -1.26
CA ARG A 236 10.12 6.69 0.22
C ARG A 236 10.56 5.29 0.67
N PHE A 237 10.11 4.25 -0.04
CA PHE A 237 10.56 2.89 0.22
C PHE A 237 12.05 2.72 -0.12
N ALA A 238 12.48 3.15 -1.31
CA ALA A 238 13.87 3.07 -1.74
C ALA A 238 14.82 3.76 -0.75
N GLU A 239 14.47 4.97 -0.31
CA GLU A 239 15.23 5.71 0.73
C GLU A 239 15.39 4.90 2.02
N SER A 240 14.36 4.16 2.42
CA SER A 240 14.38 3.36 3.65
C SER A 240 15.35 2.18 3.57
N ILE A 241 15.67 1.68 2.37
CA ILE A 241 16.56 0.53 2.16
C ILE A 241 17.92 0.89 1.56
N LEU A 242 18.24 2.18 1.36
CA LEU A 242 19.54 2.61 0.82
C LEU A 242 20.74 1.96 1.53
N PRO A 243 20.75 1.83 2.89
CA PRO A 243 21.86 1.21 3.59
C PRO A 243 22.06 -0.28 3.26
N LEU A 244 21.06 -0.94 2.67
CA LEU A 244 21.16 -2.34 2.25
C LEU A 244 21.65 -2.49 0.80
N ILE A 245 21.49 -1.48 -0.03
CA ILE A 245 21.86 -1.50 -1.46
C ILE A 245 23.37 -1.40 -1.64
N ASP A 246 24.02 -0.43 -0.97
CA ASP A 246 25.46 -0.25 -1.03
C ASP A 246 25.97 0.41 0.27
N ASN A 247 27.21 0.10 0.67
CA ASN A 247 27.85 0.75 1.83
C ASN A 247 28.19 2.22 1.56
N ASN A 248 28.33 2.61 0.29
CA ASN A 248 28.55 3.99 -0.12
C ASN A 248 27.21 4.64 -0.48
N LEU A 249 26.79 5.65 0.31
CA LEU A 249 25.49 6.30 0.14
C LEU A 249 25.28 6.87 -1.26
N ASN A 250 26.27 7.52 -1.86
CA ASN A 250 26.13 8.10 -3.20
C ASN A 250 25.93 7.01 -4.28
N LYS A 251 26.62 5.87 -4.14
CA LYS A 251 26.41 4.73 -5.02
C LYS A 251 25.02 4.12 -4.83
N SER A 252 24.58 4.01 -3.58
CA SER A 252 23.25 3.49 -3.23
C SER A 252 22.13 4.36 -3.82
N ILE A 253 22.25 5.68 -3.67
CA ILE A 253 21.30 6.64 -4.25
C ILE A 253 21.25 6.49 -5.78
N LYS A 254 22.39 6.52 -6.45
CA LYS A 254 22.46 6.39 -7.92
C LYS A 254 21.78 5.10 -8.41
N LYS A 255 22.07 3.95 -7.78
CA LYS A 255 21.45 2.67 -8.12
C LYS A 255 19.94 2.68 -7.89
N ALA A 256 19.48 3.25 -6.76
CA ALA A 256 18.08 3.35 -6.46
C ALA A 256 17.33 4.25 -7.47
N GLU A 257 17.92 5.36 -7.87
CA GLU A 257 17.38 6.27 -8.90
C GLU A 257 17.29 5.58 -10.27
N GLU A 258 18.33 4.85 -10.68
CA GLU A 258 18.33 4.07 -11.92
C GLU A 258 17.16 3.07 -11.95
N ILE A 259 16.93 2.36 -10.83
CA ILE A 259 15.83 1.39 -10.70
C ILE A 259 14.46 2.09 -10.67
N LEU A 260 14.31 3.20 -9.96
CA LEU A 260 13.07 3.97 -9.89
C LEU A 260 12.66 4.55 -11.25
N ASN A 261 13.63 4.92 -12.09
CA ASN A 261 13.38 5.44 -13.44
C ASN A 261 12.72 4.41 -14.37
N GLU A 262 12.84 3.11 -14.07
CA GLU A 262 12.17 2.04 -14.83
C GLU A 262 10.64 2.01 -14.59
N PHE A 263 10.14 2.66 -13.53
CA PHE A 263 8.72 2.62 -13.19
C PHE A 263 7.81 3.05 -14.34
N ALA A 264 8.13 4.13 -15.04
CA ALA A 264 7.30 4.65 -16.12
C ALA A 264 7.14 3.62 -17.26
N SER A 265 8.24 3.03 -17.70
CA SER A 265 8.26 2.01 -18.76
C SER A 265 7.49 0.75 -18.33
N ILE A 266 7.67 0.29 -17.09
CA ILE A 266 6.97 -0.88 -16.55
C ILE A 266 5.48 -0.61 -16.44
N TYR A 267 5.08 0.59 -15.98
CA TYR A 267 3.68 0.99 -15.87
C TYR A 267 3.00 1.08 -17.25
N GLU A 268 3.65 1.69 -18.24
CA GLU A 268 3.14 1.78 -19.61
C GLU A 268 2.96 0.39 -20.24
N LEU A 269 3.95 -0.49 -20.11
CA LEU A 269 3.84 -1.88 -20.58
C LEU A 269 2.69 -2.64 -19.88
N SER A 270 2.51 -2.42 -18.56
CA SER A 270 1.41 -3.04 -17.82
C SER A 270 0.04 -2.58 -18.32
N LEU A 271 -0.11 -1.29 -18.66
CA LEU A 271 -1.35 -0.76 -19.26
C LEU A 271 -1.62 -1.36 -20.65
N ILE A 272 -0.60 -1.50 -21.50
CA ILE A 272 -0.73 -2.09 -22.84
C ILE A 272 -1.22 -3.53 -22.71
N HIS A 273 -0.61 -4.34 -21.84
CA HIS A 273 -1.02 -5.74 -21.64
C HIS A 273 -2.43 -5.91 -21.11
N ILE A 274 -2.94 -4.95 -20.29
CA ILE A 274 -4.32 -5.00 -19.80
C ILE A 274 -5.30 -4.64 -20.93
N SER A 275 -4.93 -3.74 -21.83
CA SER A 275 -5.79 -3.27 -22.93
C SER A 275 -5.70 -4.15 -24.19
N GLU A 276 -4.73 -5.06 -24.29
CA GLU A 276 -4.68 -6.02 -25.39
C GLU A 276 -5.86 -7.01 -25.30
N PRO A 277 -6.67 -7.15 -26.36
CA PRO A 277 -7.69 -8.18 -26.38
C PRO A 277 -7.01 -9.54 -26.27
N THR A 278 -7.39 -10.31 -25.25
CA THR A 278 -7.00 -11.74 -25.17
C THR A 278 -7.43 -12.39 -26.46
N ARG A 279 -6.46 -12.74 -27.32
CA ARG A 279 -6.77 -13.57 -28.49
C ARG A 279 -7.34 -14.89 -27.99
N PRO A 280 -8.48 -15.35 -28.54
CA PRO A 280 -9.10 -16.61 -28.17
C PRO A 280 -8.17 -17.80 -28.46
#